data_312239b37ed3a03122a827bff122a5b2
#
_entry.id   312239b37ed3a03122a827bff122a5b2
#
_cell.length_a   1.000
_cell.length_b   1.000
_cell.length_c   1.000
_cell.angle_alpha   90.00
_cell.angle_beta   90.00
_cell.angle_gamma   90.00
#
_symmetry.space_group_name_H-M   'P 1'
#
loop_
_entity.id
_entity.type
_entity.pdbx_description
1 polymer ?
#
loop_
_entity_poly.entity_id
_entity_poly.type
_entity_poly.pdbx_seq_one_letter_code
_entity_poly.pdbx_strand_id
1 'polypeptide(L)'
;LGHAKSLCINFGLAQKYGGKTNLRYDDTNPVKEDVEYVDSIKEDIKWLGFHWDNVFFASSYFDFVYDCAIKLIKDGKAYVDDLSADEIREYRGTLTEPGRESPYRNRSVEENLDLFKRMTDGEFGNGEKVLRAKIDMSSPNLNMRDPVIYRISHVSHHQTGDKWCV
;
A
#
# COMPACT_ATOMS: atom_id res chain seq x y z
N LEU A 1 -12.10 -22.49 2.41
CA LEU A 1 -11.63 -23.35 3.52
C LEU A 1 -10.37 -22.74 4.19
N GLY A 2 -9.41 -22.17 3.44
CA GLY A 2 -8.20 -21.55 4.00
C GLY A 2 -8.51 -20.37 4.93
N HIS A 3 -9.34 -19.44 4.51
CA HIS A 3 -9.73 -18.29 5.32
C HIS A 3 -10.47 -18.70 6.60
N ALA A 4 -11.42 -19.65 6.51
CA ALA A 4 -12.13 -20.16 7.70
C ALA A 4 -11.15 -20.75 8.72
N LYS A 5 -10.15 -21.52 8.27
CA LYS A 5 -9.10 -22.07 9.13
C LYS A 5 -8.27 -20.99 9.82
N SER A 6 -7.90 -19.93 9.09
CA SER A 6 -7.17 -18.79 9.65
C SER A 6 -8.03 -18.05 10.68
N LEU A 7 -9.31 -17.84 10.41
CA LEU A 7 -10.25 -17.24 11.37
C LEU A 7 -10.34 -18.06 12.65
N CYS A 8 -10.51 -19.40 12.55
CA CYS A 8 -10.55 -20.29 13.71
C CYS A 8 -9.31 -20.16 14.58
N ILE A 9 -8.13 -20.03 13.97
CA ILE A 9 -6.87 -19.89 14.72
C ILE A 9 -6.85 -18.52 15.43
N ASN A 10 -7.10 -17.43 14.71
CA ASN A 10 -7.02 -16.08 15.27
C ASN A 10 -8.04 -15.84 16.38
N PHE A 11 -9.31 -16.13 16.12
CA PHE A 11 -10.39 -15.98 17.11
C PHE A 11 -10.24 -16.96 18.26
N GLY A 12 -9.89 -18.22 17.98
CA GLY A 12 -9.71 -19.24 19.00
C GLY A 12 -8.55 -18.94 19.96
N LEU A 13 -7.43 -18.40 19.46
CA LEU A 13 -6.32 -17.96 20.30
C LEU A 13 -6.72 -16.76 21.16
N ALA A 14 -7.39 -15.77 20.58
CA ALA A 14 -7.86 -14.62 21.35
C ALA A 14 -8.81 -15.06 22.49
N GLN A 15 -9.78 -15.89 22.20
CA GLN A 15 -10.69 -16.45 23.22
C GLN A 15 -9.93 -17.22 24.31
N LYS A 16 -9.01 -18.10 23.91
CA LYS A 16 -8.26 -18.94 24.84
C LYS A 16 -7.39 -18.13 25.82
N TYR A 17 -6.81 -17.02 25.35
CA TYR A 17 -5.87 -16.22 26.14
C TYR A 17 -6.43 -14.87 26.60
N GLY A 18 -7.74 -14.62 26.46
CA GLY A 18 -8.36 -13.35 26.86
C GLY A 18 -7.90 -12.14 26.03
N GLY A 19 -7.50 -12.38 24.80
CA GLY A 19 -7.07 -11.34 23.86
C GLY A 19 -8.23 -10.73 23.08
N LYS A 20 -7.90 -9.81 22.16
CA LYS A 20 -8.85 -9.16 21.25
C LYS A 20 -8.59 -9.59 19.82
N THR A 21 -9.67 -9.65 19.02
CA THR A 21 -9.59 -9.89 17.58
C THR A 21 -10.21 -8.73 16.83
N ASN A 22 -9.45 -8.12 15.91
CA ASN A 22 -9.92 -7.02 15.09
C ASN A 22 -10.01 -7.46 13.62
N LEU A 23 -11.00 -6.92 12.91
CA LEU A 23 -11.07 -7.00 11.46
C LEU A 23 -10.35 -5.78 10.86
N ARG A 24 -9.41 -6.00 9.97
CA ARG A 24 -8.79 -4.95 9.18
C ARG A 24 -9.04 -5.22 7.70
N TYR A 25 -9.63 -4.25 7.03
CA TYR A 25 -9.79 -4.22 5.59
C TYR A 25 -8.66 -3.40 4.98
N ASP A 26 -7.99 -3.99 4.01
CA ASP A 26 -6.84 -3.39 3.32
C ASP A 26 -7.31 -2.73 2.02
N ASP A 27 -8.25 -1.79 2.16
CA ASP A 27 -8.98 -1.09 1.11
C ASP A 27 -8.14 0.02 0.45
N THR A 28 -6.94 -0.34 -0.01
CA THR A 28 -6.01 0.59 -0.67
C THR A 28 -6.20 0.65 -2.19
N ASN A 29 -6.95 -0.27 -2.78
CA ASN A 29 -7.18 -0.33 -4.21
C ASN A 29 -8.67 -0.19 -4.56
N PRO A 30 -9.14 1.02 -4.90
CA PRO A 30 -10.56 1.29 -5.11
C PRO A 30 -11.17 0.52 -6.32
N VAL A 31 -10.34 0.01 -7.22
CA VAL A 31 -10.81 -0.74 -8.41
C VAL A 31 -11.21 -2.18 -8.08
N LYS A 32 -10.69 -2.72 -6.99
CA LYS A 32 -10.85 -4.16 -6.64
C LYS A 32 -11.73 -4.41 -5.43
N GLU A 33 -12.17 -3.36 -4.74
CA GLU A 33 -12.83 -3.46 -3.45
C GLU A 33 -14.26 -2.97 -3.55
N ASP A 34 -15.19 -3.91 -3.43
CA ASP A 34 -16.62 -3.66 -3.41
C ASP A 34 -17.13 -3.71 -1.96
N VAL A 35 -18.01 -2.78 -1.60
CA VAL A 35 -18.69 -2.73 -0.29
C VAL A 35 -19.42 -4.06 -0.02
N GLU A 36 -19.93 -4.73 -1.04
CA GLU A 36 -20.58 -6.04 -0.95
C GLU A 36 -19.64 -7.09 -0.32
N TYR A 37 -18.34 -7.07 -0.63
CA TYR A 37 -17.39 -8.01 -0.03
C TYR A 37 -17.17 -7.75 1.46
N VAL A 38 -17.17 -6.49 1.89
CA VAL A 38 -17.01 -6.11 3.30
C VAL A 38 -18.16 -6.69 4.13
N ASP A 39 -19.38 -6.53 3.66
CA ASP A 39 -20.57 -7.02 4.37
C ASP A 39 -20.66 -8.55 4.34
N SER A 40 -20.40 -9.18 3.20
CA SER A 40 -20.32 -10.63 3.06
C SER A 40 -19.28 -11.25 4.02
N ILE A 41 -18.08 -10.67 4.11
CA ILE A 41 -17.04 -11.14 5.04
C ILE A 41 -17.53 -11.06 6.50
N LYS A 42 -18.19 -9.97 6.88
CA LYS A 42 -18.77 -9.82 8.23
C LYS A 42 -19.84 -10.86 8.53
N GLU A 43 -20.71 -11.13 7.56
CA GLU A 43 -21.76 -12.16 7.68
C GLU A 43 -21.14 -13.55 7.82
N ASP A 44 -20.18 -13.91 7.00
CA ASP A 44 -19.47 -15.20 7.05
C ASP A 44 -18.77 -15.42 8.39
N ILE A 45 -18.12 -14.40 8.95
CA ILE A 45 -17.46 -14.48 10.25
C ILE A 45 -18.48 -14.73 11.36
N LYS A 46 -19.62 -14.02 11.33
CA LYS A 46 -20.71 -14.24 12.28
C LYS A 46 -21.32 -15.63 12.13
N TRP A 47 -21.51 -16.09 10.88
CA TRP A 47 -22.02 -17.43 10.60
C TRP A 47 -21.11 -18.52 11.15
N LEU A 48 -19.80 -18.32 11.14
CA LEU A 48 -18.81 -19.21 11.78
C LEU A 48 -18.83 -19.13 13.32
N GLY A 49 -19.67 -18.26 13.91
CA GLY A 49 -19.81 -18.12 15.35
C GLY A 49 -18.78 -17.19 16.01
N PHE A 50 -18.05 -16.38 15.22
CA PHE A 50 -17.06 -15.46 15.75
C PHE A 50 -17.57 -14.02 15.85
N HIS A 51 -17.02 -13.27 16.82
CA HIS A 51 -17.29 -11.85 17.05
C HIS A 51 -15.97 -11.11 17.19
N TRP A 52 -15.85 -9.99 16.50
CA TRP A 52 -14.65 -9.14 16.53
C TRP A 52 -14.85 -7.96 17.50
N ASP A 53 -13.72 -7.43 18.01
CA ASP A 53 -13.74 -6.28 18.90
C ASP A 53 -13.85 -4.96 18.14
N ASN A 54 -13.05 -4.78 17.09
CA ASN A 54 -13.02 -3.55 16.30
C ASN A 54 -12.93 -3.86 14.80
N VAL A 55 -13.36 -2.87 13.99
CA VAL A 55 -13.21 -2.87 12.52
C VAL A 55 -12.35 -1.67 12.13
N PHE A 56 -11.35 -1.93 11.29
CA PHE A 56 -10.45 -0.92 10.76
C PHE A 56 -10.39 -1.00 9.23
N PHE A 57 -10.27 0.16 8.60
CA PHE A 57 -10.03 0.30 7.16
C PHE A 57 -8.70 1.01 6.96
N ALA A 58 -7.89 0.56 6.00
CA ALA A 58 -6.63 1.23 5.67
C ALA A 58 -6.88 2.67 5.22
N SER A 59 -7.96 2.92 4.47
CA SER A 59 -8.36 4.24 4.00
C SER A 59 -8.63 5.25 5.12
N SER A 60 -9.03 4.79 6.32
CA SER A 60 -9.21 5.68 7.48
C SER A 60 -7.89 6.30 7.98
N TYR A 61 -6.75 5.78 7.53
CA TYR A 61 -5.41 6.21 7.91
C TYR A 61 -4.63 6.86 6.77
N PHE A 62 -5.25 7.16 5.63
CA PHE A 62 -4.55 7.71 4.47
C PHE A 62 -3.84 9.03 4.75
N ASP A 63 -4.43 9.93 5.54
CA ASP A 63 -3.76 11.16 5.95
C ASP A 63 -2.45 10.87 6.73
N PHE A 64 -2.51 9.94 7.70
CA PHE A 64 -1.34 9.52 8.47
C PHE A 64 -0.28 8.83 7.60
N VAL A 65 -0.71 7.95 6.68
CA VAL A 65 0.19 7.24 5.74
C VAL A 65 0.86 8.23 4.79
N TYR A 66 0.13 9.26 4.34
CA TYR A 66 0.68 10.34 3.54
C TYR A 66 1.76 11.13 4.30
N ASP A 67 1.52 11.48 5.55
CA ASP A 67 2.52 12.15 6.40
C ASP A 67 3.77 11.28 6.59
N CYS A 68 3.60 9.98 6.72
CA CYS A 68 4.73 9.03 6.75
C CYS A 68 5.52 9.02 5.44
N ALA A 69 4.86 9.11 4.29
CA ALA A 69 5.53 9.20 2.99
C ALA A 69 6.33 10.51 2.87
N ILE A 70 5.75 11.64 3.26
CA ILE A 70 6.45 12.93 3.34
C ILE A 70 7.69 12.83 4.24
N LYS A 71 7.58 12.16 5.38
CA LYS A 71 8.72 11.93 6.27
C LYS A 71 9.81 11.10 5.60
N LEU A 72 9.46 10.01 4.90
CA LEU A 72 10.44 9.20 4.18
C LEU A 72 11.18 10.01 3.10
N ILE A 73 10.48 10.89 2.38
CA ILE A 73 11.11 11.78 1.39
C ILE A 73 12.08 12.74 2.08
N LYS A 74 11.67 13.39 3.17
CA LYS A 74 12.51 14.31 3.96
C LYS A 74 13.77 13.63 4.52
N ASP A 75 13.65 12.36 4.91
CA ASP A 75 14.75 11.54 5.41
C ASP A 75 15.64 10.98 4.27
N GLY A 76 15.35 11.30 3.00
CA GLY A 76 16.08 10.78 1.82
C GLY A 76 15.86 9.28 1.57
N LYS A 77 14.77 8.71 2.11
CA LYS A 77 14.44 7.27 2.04
C LYS A 77 13.32 6.95 1.05
N ALA A 78 12.84 7.93 0.31
CA ALA A 78 11.90 7.75 -0.79
C ALA A 78 12.17 8.78 -1.88
N TYR A 79 11.83 8.44 -3.12
CA TYR A 79 12.00 9.30 -4.29
C TYR A 79 10.86 9.08 -5.29
N VAL A 80 10.55 10.13 -6.05
CA VAL A 80 9.60 10.05 -7.18
C VAL A 80 10.35 9.52 -8.40
N ASP A 81 9.78 8.51 -9.02
CA ASP A 81 10.32 7.83 -10.20
C ASP A 81 9.39 8.03 -11.39
N ASP A 82 9.96 8.34 -12.56
CA ASP A 82 9.22 8.54 -13.81
C ASP A 82 9.29 7.29 -14.72
N LEU A 83 9.92 6.21 -14.25
CA LEU A 83 9.94 4.94 -14.98
C LEU A 83 8.55 4.32 -15.02
N SER A 84 8.17 3.80 -16.19
CA SER A 84 6.96 3.01 -16.37
C SER A 84 7.00 1.70 -15.55
N ALA A 85 5.85 1.06 -15.38
CA ALA A 85 5.77 -0.21 -14.65
C ALA A 85 6.65 -1.32 -15.27
N ASP A 86 6.80 -1.33 -16.60
CA ASP A 86 7.63 -2.33 -17.30
C ASP A 86 9.12 -2.03 -17.13
N GLU A 87 9.52 -0.77 -17.22
CA GLU A 87 10.90 -0.35 -16.92
C GLU A 87 11.28 -0.64 -15.46
N ILE A 88 10.39 -0.34 -14.50
CA ILE A 88 10.62 -0.67 -13.08
C ILE A 88 10.82 -2.18 -12.91
N ARG A 89 10.04 -3.00 -13.62
CA ARG A 89 10.19 -4.46 -13.57
C ARG A 89 11.53 -4.91 -14.15
N GLU A 90 11.97 -4.33 -15.26
CA GLU A 90 13.28 -4.59 -15.86
C GLU A 90 14.41 -4.16 -14.92
N TYR A 91 14.36 -2.94 -14.39
CA TYR A 91 15.37 -2.39 -13.48
C TYR A 91 15.46 -3.18 -12.17
N ARG A 92 14.37 -3.78 -11.70
CA ARG A 92 14.38 -4.60 -10.50
C ARG A 92 15.23 -5.87 -10.62
N GLY A 93 15.47 -6.35 -11.85
CA GLY A 93 16.24 -7.56 -12.11
C GLY A 93 15.49 -8.84 -11.73
N THR A 94 16.24 -9.93 -11.54
CA THR A 94 15.71 -11.27 -11.29
C THR A 94 16.18 -11.82 -9.94
N LEU A 95 15.80 -13.05 -9.60
CA LEU A 95 16.29 -13.71 -8.38
C LEU A 95 17.81 -13.96 -8.42
N THR A 96 18.37 -14.09 -9.60
CA THR A 96 19.81 -14.39 -9.81
C THR A 96 20.62 -13.18 -10.24
N GLU A 97 19.97 -12.12 -10.68
CA GLU A 97 20.60 -10.89 -11.14
C GLU A 97 20.20 -9.71 -10.26
N PRO A 98 21.12 -8.88 -9.80
CA PRO A 98 20.79 -7.68 -9.02
C PRO A 98 20.00 -6.68 -9.88
N GLY A 99 19.26 -5.79 -9.19
CA GLY A 99 18.60 -4.69 -9.86
C GLY A 99 19.57 -3.56 -10.22
N ARG A 100 19.08 -2.65 -11.06
CA ARG A 100 19.75 -1.41 -11.45
C ARG A 100 19.06 -0.21 -10.79
N GLU A 101 19.82 0.79 -10.40
CA GLU A 101 19.26 2.03 -9.86
C GLU A 101 18.53 2.82 -10.97
N SER A 102 17.38 3.40 -10.62
CA SER A 102 16.69 4.33 -11.50
C SER A 102 17.52 5.61 -11.70
N PRO A 103 17.51 6.22 -12.89
CA PRO A 103 18.15 7.52 -13.12
C PRO A 103 17.56 8.64 -12.25
N TYR A 104 16.35 8.45 -11.74
CA TYR A 104 15.62 9.42 -10.89
C TYR A 104 15.87 9.22 -9.39
N ARG A 105 16.59 8.16 -9.00
CA ARG A 105 16.81 7.75 -7.61
C ARG A 105 17.50 8.80 -6.75
N ASN A 106 18.30 9.67 -7.37
CA ASN A 106 19.13 10.64 -6.68
C ASN A 106 18.63 12.10 -6.84
N ARG A 107 17.35 12.30 -7.15
CA ARG A 107 16.70 13.61 -7.07
C ARG A 107 16.83 14.20 -5.68
N SER A 108 16.89 15.53 -5.58
CA SER A 108 16.94 16.22 -4.30
C SER A 108 15.67 16.01 -3.47
N VAL A 109 15.74 16.23 -2.17
CA VAL A 109 14.57 16.13 -1.27
C VAL A 109 13.50 17.13 -1.68
N GLU A 110 13.91 18.35 -2.02
CA GLU A 110 13.02 19.44 -2.44
C GLU A 110 12.26 19.08 -3.72
N GLU A 111 12.97 18.55 -4.72
CA GLU A 111 12.35 18.11 -5.98
C GLU A 111 11.38 16.97 -5.75
N ASN A 112 11.73 15.99 -4.93
CA ASN A 112 10.86 14.87 -4.60
C ASN A 112 9.60 15.31 -3.84
N LEU A 113 9.70 16.28 -2.93
CA LEU A 113 8.56 16.85 -2.21
C LEU A 113 7.62 17.61 -3.14
N ASP A 114 8.17 18.42 -4.05
CA ASP A 114 7.38 19.14 -5.06
C ASP A 114 6.63 18.17 -5.97
N LEU A 115 7.35 17.20 -6.54
CA LEU A 115 6.76 16.19 -7.43
C LEU A 115 5.69 15.37 -6.73
N PHE A 116 5.94 14.92 -5.49
CA PHE A 116 4.96 14.12 -4.74
C PHE A 116 3.70 14.91 -4.41
N LYS A 117 3.85 16.20 -4.07
CA LYS A 117 2.70 17.09 -3.90
C LYS A 117 1.89 17.21 -5.19
N ARG A 118 2.52 17.45 -6.33
CA ARG A 118 1.88 17.56 -7.64
C ARG A 118 1.21 16.25 -8.07
N MET A 119 1.79 15.08 -7.69
CA MET A 119 1.11 13.78 -7.85
C MET A 119 -0.21 13.75 -7.07
N THR A 120 -0.21 14.22 -5.83
CA THR A 120 -1.40 14.24 -4.97
C THR A 120 -2.44 15.26 -5.45
N ASP A 121 -1.99 16.39 -6.00
CA ASP A 121 -2.85 17.42 -6.57
C ASP A 121 -3.48 16.97 -7.93
N GLY A 122 -3.14 15.78 -8.43
CA GLY A 122 -3.71 15.19 -9.66
C GLY A 122 -3.15 15.74 -10.96
N GLU A 123 -1.97 16.36 -10.95
CA GLU A 123 -1.35 16.97 -12.13
C GLU A 123 -0.92 15.93 -13.17
N PHE A 124 -0.57 14.73 -12.74
CA PHE A 124 -0.02 13.67 -13.60
C PHE A 124 -1.03 12.56 -13.87
N GLY A 125 -0.91 11.90 -15.02
CA GLY A 125 -1.74 10.76 -15.41
C GLY A 125 -1.37 9.45 -14.70
N ASN A 126 -2.28 8.48 -14.79
CA ASN A 126 -2.05 7.14 -14.25
C ASN A 126 -0.77 6.52 -14.82
N GLY A 127 0.12 6.06 -13.95
CA GLY A 127 1.37 5.39 -14.34
C GLY A 127 2.50 6.32 -14.80
N GLU A 128 2.26 7.64 -14.83
CA GLU A 128 3.27 8.62 -15.26
C GLU A 128 4.36 8.81 -14.21
N LYS A 129 3.99 8.76 -12.93
CA LYS A 129 4.92 8.85 -11.81
C LYS A 129 4.51 7.92 -10.68
N VAL A 130 5.51 7.45 -9.93
CA VAL A 130 5.32 6.65 -8.71
C VAL A 130 6.25 7.15 -7.60
N LEU A 131 5.86 6.95 -6.34
CA LEU A 131 6.80 7.09 -5.23
C LEU A 131 7.39 5.73 -4.90
N ARG A 132 8.71 5.65 -4.80
CA ARG A 132 9.45 4.43 -4.44
C ARG A 132 10.22 4.62 -3.14
N ALA A 133 10.26 3.56 -2.32
CA ALA A 133 11.19 3.53 -1.21
C ALA A 133 12.63 3.38 -1.73
N LYS A 134 13.59 4.05 -1.10
CA LYS A 134 15.02 4.00 -1.43
C LYS A 134 15.69 3.03 -0.46
N ILE A 135 15.91 1.80 -0.88
CA ILE A 135 16.44 0.72 -0.02
C ILE A 135 17.76 0.17 -0.59
N ASP A 136 17.70 -0.97 -1.29
CA ASP A 136 18.88 -1.64 -1.83
C ASP A 136 18.51 -2.43 -3.11
N MET A 137 18.99 -1.96 -4.24
CA MET A 137 18.73 -2.58 -5.54
C MET A 137 19.53 -3.88 -5.74
N SER A 138 20.51 -4.18 -4.88
CA SER A 138 21.28 -5.42 -4.89
C SER A 138 20.71 -6.50 -3.97
N SER A 139 19.71 -6.19 -3.18
CA SER A 139 19.10 -7.12 -2.22
C SER A 139 18.70 -8.44 -2.88
N PRO A 140 19.00 -9.61 -2.26
CA PRO A 140 18.49 -10.90 -2.73
C PRO A 140 16.97 -11.00 -2.63
N ASN A 141 16.33 -10.22 -1.75
CA ASN A 141 14.88 -10.10 -1.66
C ASN A 141 14.39 -9.04 -2.65
N LEU A 142 13.71 -9.46 -3.71
CA LEU A 142 13.14 -8.57 -4.74
C LEU A 142 12.21 -7.49 -4.16
N ASN A 143 11.52 -7.78 -3.05
CA ASN A 143 10.62 -6.82 -2.41
C ASN A 143 11.36 -5.66 -1.73
N MET A 144 12.67 -5.79 -1.52
CA MET A 144 13.52 -4.75 -0.94
C MET A 144 14.25 -3.92 -1.99
N ARG A 145 14.04 -4.20 -3.28
CA ARG A 145 14.65 -3.47 -4.40
C ARG A 145 13.79 -2.27 -4.80
N ASP A 146 13.86 -1.22 -4.01
CA ASP A 146 13.15 0.05 -4.19
C ASP A 146 11.67 -0.16 -4.61
N PRO A 147 10.84 -0.74 -3.74
CA PRO A 147 9.44 -1.02 -4.07
C PRO A 147 8.63 0.27 -4.28
N VAL A 148 7.63 0.20 -5.15
CA VAL A 148 6.63 1.24 -5.30
C VAL A 148 5.77 1.28 -4.03
N ILE A 149 5.62 2.47 -3.42
CA ILE A 149 4.81 2.69 -2.23
C ILE A 149 3.58 3.58 -2.51
N TYR A 150 3.64 4.43 -3.54
CA TYR A 150 2.49 5.18 -4.06
C TYR A 150 2.46 5.17 -5.58
N ARG A 151 1.27 5.14 -6.15
CA ARG A 151 1.01 5.30 -7.59
C ARG A 151 -0.22 6.16 -7.79
N ILE A 152 -0.24 6.87 -8.91
CA ILE A 152 -1.37 7.71 -9.29
C ILE A 152 -2.53 6.83 -9.75
N SER A 153 -3.72 7.10 -9.20
CA SER A 153 -4.97 6.46 -9.58
C SER A 153 -6.11 7.48 -9.50
N HIS A 154 -6.66 7.88 -10.66
CA HIS A 154 -7.80 8.81 -10.75
C HIS A 154 -9.12 8.04 -10.67
N VAL A 155 -9.33 7.32 -9.57
CA VAL A 155 -10.54 6.53 -9.32
C VAL A 155 -11.11 6.92 -7.96
N SER A 156 -12.43 7.16 -7.92
CA SER A 156 -13.13 7.46 -6.67
C SER A 156 -13.07 6.27 -5.72
N HIS A 157 -12.70 6.54 -4.46
CA HIS A 157 -12.60 5.53 -3.43
C HIS A 157 -13.91 5.47 -2.62
N HIS A 158 -14.41 4.26 -2.32
CA HIS A 158 -15.70 4.05 -1.65
C HIS A 158 -15.82 4.76 -0.28
N GLN A 159 -14.73 5.01 0.44
CA GLN A 159 -14.73 5.70 1.73
C GLN A 159 -14.25 7.15 1.66
N THR A 160 -13.25 7.46 0.85
CA THR A 160 -12.62 8.78 0.81
C THR A 160 -13.05 9.63 -0.39
N GLY A 161 -13.86 9.07 -1.29
CA GLY A 161 -14.28 9.76 -2.52
C GLY A 161 -13.09 10.14 -3.40
N ASP A 162 -13.08 11.36 -3.90
CA ASP A 162 -12.07 11.88 -4.83
C ASP A 162 -10.95 12.65 -4.10
N LYS A 163 -10.82 12.48 -2.77
CA LYS A 163 -9.81 13.20 -1.98
C LYS A 163 -8.38 12.84 -2.37
N TRP A 164 -8.14 11.60 -2.78
CA TRP A 164 -6.82 11.07 -3.09
C TRP A 164 -6.74 10.58 -4.53
N CYS A 165 -5.69 10.94 -5.24
CA CYS A 165 -5.32 10.40 -6.55
C CYS A 165 -3.95 9.70 -6.54
N VAL A 166 -3.46 9.31 -5.37
CA VAL A 166 -2.24 8.52 -5.14
C VAL A 166 -2.50 7.38 -4.18
#